data_d199b1b49e9eafe166fa6f1bbd841b27
#
_entry.id   d199b1b49e9eafe166fa6f1bbd841b27
#
_cell.length_a   1.000
_cell.length_b   1.000
_cell.length_c   1.000
_cell.angle_alpha   90.00
_cell.angle_beta   90.00
_cell.angle_gamma   90.00
#
_symmetry.space_group_name_H-M   'P 1'
#
loop_
_entity.id
_entity.type
_entity.pdbx_description
1 polymer ?
#
loop_
_entity_poly.entity_id
_entity_poly.type
_entity_poly.pdbx_seq_one_letter_code
_entity_poly.pdbx_strand_id
1 'polypeptide(L)'
;GKSEYQLEVLKDSTPEAAEEGKRLIDSQAINIGLKYGIEEKLYIEIICEAEGKQATAIISGGHTNIEYVARGEDVLLNKQASTSHETSEDEIELTLRKVYDFAMETPIEELKFILETRNLNKKAAERSFQGNYGHQLGKTLNSKKNENLMLGDNTFTHILSYTSAACDARMAGAMIPVMSNSGSGNQGITATLPVVVYAEDNHK
;
A
#
# COMPACT_ATOMS: atom_id res chain seq x y z
N GLY A 1 -16.09 -5.23 7.10
CA GLY A 1 -14.71 -5.65 7.21
C GLY A 1 -14.47 -6.59 8.38
N LYS A 2 -13.40 -7.33 8.34
CA LYS A 2 -13.00 -8.25 9.42
C LYS A 2 -11.58 -7.91 9.86
N SER A 3 -11.37 -7.81 11.18
CA SER A 3 -10.05 -7.48 11.76
C SER A 3 -8.97 -8.51 11.43
N GLU A 4 -9.35 -9.77 11.20
CA GLU A 4 -8.42 -10.84 10.78
C GLU A 4 -7.73 -10.57 9.43
N TYR A 5 -8.33 -9.70 8.58
CA TYR A 5 -7.74 -9.30 7.30
C TYR A 5 -6.71 -8.18 7.42
N GLN A 6 -6.46 -7.66 8.61
CA GLN A 6 -5.50 -6.59 8.88
C GLN A 6 -5.67 -5.41 7.89
N LEU A 7 -4.67 -5.13 7.05
CA LEU A 7 -4.74 -4.04 6.06
C LEU A 7 -5.74 -4.28 4.92
N GLU A 8 -6.20 -5.50 4.73
CA GLU A 8 -7.21 -5.87 3.73
C GLU A 8 -8.65 -5.88 4.28
N VAL A 9 -8.94 -5.12 5.34
CA VAL A 9 -10.24 -5.15 6.05
C VAL A 9 -11.47 -4.97 5.15
N LEU A 10 -11.32 -4.33 3.99
CA LEU A 10 -12.39 -4.09 3.03
C LEU A 10 -12.47 -5.13 1.90
N LYS A 11 -11.65 -6.18 1.93
CA LYS A 11 -11.52 -7.18 0.85
C LYS A 11 -12.86 -7.79 0.42
N ASP A 12 -13.74 -8.09 1.39
CA ASP A 12 -15.04 -8.72 1.15
C ASP A 12 -16.19 -7.69 1.22
N SER A 13 -15.92 -6.40 1.04
CA SER A 13 -16.96 -5.38 1.03
C SER A 13 -17.85 -5.55 -0.19
N THR A 14 -19.16 -5.48 0.03
CA THR A 14 -20.17 -5.57 -1.02
C THR A 14 -20.70 -4.18 -1.38
N PRO A 15 -21.33 -4.01 -2.56
CA PRO A 15 -21.99 -2.76 -2.91
C PRO A 15 -23.03 -2.32 -1.88
N GLU A 16 -23.78 -3.27 -1.31
CA GLU A 16 -24.79 -3.00 -0.27
C GLU A 16 -24.15 -2.45 1.00
N ALA A 17 -23.00 -3.00 1.42
CA ALA A 17 -22.25 -2.49 2.56
C ALA A 17 -21.70 -1.08 2.31
N ALA A 18 -21.30 -0.77 1.08
CA ALA A 18 -20.86 0.57 0.69
C ALA A 18 -22.04 1.59 0.73
N GLU A 19 -23.20 1.21 0.23
CA GLU A 19 -24.41 2.03 0.29
C GLU A 19 -24.87 2.27 1.74
N GLU A 20 -24.79 1.26 2.61
CA GLU A 20 -25.10 1.42 4.03
C GLU A 20 -24.09 2.36 4.72
N GLY A 21 -22.80 2.21 4.43
CA GLY A 21 -21.77 3.14 4.92
C GLY A 21 -22.04 4.59 4.49
N LYS A 22 -22.48 4.81 3.26
CA LYS A 22 -22.88 6.13 2.76
C LYS A 22 -24.07 6.69 3.52
N ARG A 23 -25.11 5.87 3.79
CA ARG A 23 -26.27 6.32 4.59
C ARG A 23 -25.84 6.74 6.00
N LEU A 24 -24.91 6.01 6.63
CA LEU A 24 -24.39 6.38 7.95
C LEU A 24 -23.65 7.72 7.92
N ILE A 25 -22.91 8.02 6.85
CA ILE A 25 -22.25 9.31 6.66
C ILE A 25 -23.30 10.41 6.47
N ASP A 26 -24.27 10.21 5.57
CA ASP A 26 -25.31 11.18 5.25
C ASP A 26 -26.22 11.49 6.45
N SER A 27 -26.45 10.51 7.33
CA SER A 27 -27.20 10.67 8.59
C SER A 27 -26.40 11.29 9.73
N GLN A 28 -25.13 11.64 9.50
CA GLN A 28 -24.21 12.15 10.51
C GLN A 28 -23.99 11.20 11.71
N ALA A 29 -24.23 9.90 11.50
CA ALA A 29 -23.89 8.88 12.50
C ALA A 29 -22.38 8.65 12.63
N ILE A 30 -21.59 9.09 11.63
CA ILE A 30 -20.14 9.03 11.65
C ILE A 30 -19.60 10.45 11.73
N ASN A 31 -18.84 10.75 12.80
CA ASN A 31 -18.15 12.00 12.98
C ASN A 31 -16.65 11.79 12.80
N ILE A 32 -16.02 12.59 11.94
CA ILE A 32 -14.57 12.54 11.69
C ILE A 32 -13.97 13.85 12.19
N GLY A 33 -12.98 13.75 13.03
CA GLY A 33 -12.27 14.89 13.61
C GLY A 33 -10.75 14.74 13.53
N LEU A 34 -10.06 15.84 13.70
CA LEU A 34 -8.59 15.86 13.81
C LEU A 34 -8.24 15.99 15.29
N LYS A 35 -7.43 15.05 15.81
CA LYS A 35 -6.93 15.10 17.19
C LYS A 35 -5.59 15.83 17.21
N TYR A 36 -5.51 16.87 18.03
CA TYR A 36 -4.30 17.67 18.19
C TYR A 36 -3.43 17.16 19.35
N GLY A 37 -2.15 17.51 19.33
CA GLY A 37 -1.22 17.16 20.41
C GLY A 37 -0.71 15.72 20.38
N ILE A 38 -0.82 15.04 19.22
CA ILE A 38 -0.26 13.71 18.97
C ILE A 38 1.12 13.89 18.32
N GLU A 39 2.14 13.27 18.91
CA GLU A 39 3.51 13.28 18.39
C GLU A 39 3.77 12.19 17.34
N GLU A 40 2.97 11.11 17.39
CA GLU A 40 3.08 9.98 16.49
C GLU A 40 2.70 10.34 15.04
N LYS A 41 3.48 9.85 14.08
CA LYS A 41 3.22 10.07 12.65
C LYS A 41 1.92 9.43 12.15
N LEU A 42 1.49 8.37 12.81
CA LEU A 42 0.23 7.69 12.55
C LEU A 42 -0.52 7.53 13.87
N TYR A 43 -1.72 8.07 13.94
CA TYR A 43 -2.63 7.90 15.06
C TYR A 43 -4.06 7.82 14.56
N ILE A 44 -4.77 6.78 14.94
CA ILE A 44 -6.17 6.58 14.60
C ILE A 44 -6.90 6.15 15.87
N GLU A 45 -7.86 6.93 16.31
CA GLU A 45 -8.74 6.61 17.44
C GLU A 45 -10.17 6.45 16.91
N ILE A 46 -10.78 5.33 17.22
CA ILE A 46 -12.17 5.03 16.84
C ILE A 46 -12.96 4.79 18.10
N ILE A 47 -14.05 5.51 18.24
CA ILE A 47 -15.04 5.35 19.30
C ILE A 47 -16.36 4.93 18.65
N CYS A 48 -16.89 3.80 19.07
CA CYS A 48 -18.19 3.32 18.64
C CYS A 48 -19.17 3.30 19.81
N GLU A 49 -20.35 3.87 19.61
CA GLU A 49 -21.43 3.89 20.59
C GLU A 49 -22.67 3.21 20.02
N ALA A 50 -23.21 2.26 20.75
CA ALA A 50 -24.45 1.57 20.40
C ALA A 50 -25.17 1.10 21.66
N GLU A 51 -26.49 1.30 21.71
CA GLU A 51 -27.35 0.84 22.83
C GLU A 51 -26.84 1.25 24.22
N GLY A 52 -26.26 2.47 24.32
CA GLY A 52 -25.70 2.99 25.58
C GLY A 52 -24.37 2.34 26.01
N LYS A 53 -23.78 1.54 25.13
CA LYS A 53 -22.44 0.96 25.33
C LYS A 53 -21.43 1.63 24.41
N GLN A 54 -20.19 1.77 24.90
CA GLN A 54 -19.09 2.37 24.17
C GLN A 54 -17.97 1.34 23.98
N ALA A 55 -17.32 1.39 22.84
CA ALA A 55 -16.06 0.69 22.59
C ALA A 55 -15.04 1.64 21.96
N THR A 56 -13.79 1.53 22.38
CA THR A 56 -12.69 2.38 21.88
C THR A 56 -11.56 1.50 21.39
N ALA A 57 -10.98 1.87 20.25
CA ALA A 57 -9.75 1.26 19.73
C ALA A 57 -8.80 2.36 19.25
N ILE A 58 -7.50 2.19 19.54
CA ILE A 58 -6.44 3.10 19.11
C ILE A 58 -5.37 2.31 18.36
N ILE A 59 -5.01 2.80 17.19
CA ILE A 59 -3.85 2.38 16.40
C ILE A 59 -2.86 3.54 16.41
N SER A 60 -1.61 3.29 16.77
CA SER A 60 -0.58 4.32 16.87
C SER A 60 0.79 3.80 16.44
N GLY A 61 1.62 4.67 15.85
CA GLY A 61 2.99 4.37 15.42
C GLY A 61 3.13 3.48 14.18
N GLY A 62 2.19 2.57 13.94
CA GLY A 62 2.20 1.68 12.78
C GLY A 62 0.80 1.21 12.40
N HIS A 63 0.56 0.92 11.10
CA HIS A 63 -0.75 0.62 10.53
C HIS A 63 -1.46 -0.60 11.15
N THR A 64 -0.74 -1.53 11.71
CA THR A 64 -1.27 -2.74 12.35
C THR A 64 -1.04 -2.78 13.86
N ASN A 65 -0.44 -1.73 14.42
CA ASN A 65 -0.16 -1.67 15.85
C ASN A 65 -1.39 -1.16 16.61
N ILE A 66 -2.23 -2.11 17.05
CA ILE A 66 -3.32 -1.80 17.97
C ILE A 66 -2.70 -1.57 19.35
N GLU A 67 -2.81 -0.36 19.85
CA GLU A 67 -2.20 0.10 21.09
C GLU A 67 -3.15 0.04 22.28
N TYR A 68 -4.43 0.34 22.02
CA TYR A 68 -5.46 0.37 23.06
C TYR A 68 -6.78 -0.20 22.56
N VAL A 69 -7.45 -0.99 23.38
CA VAL A 69 -8.82 -1.47 23.16
C VAL A 69 -9.56 -1.48 24.48
N ALA A 70 -10.75 -0.88 24.52
CA ALA A 70 -11.63 -0.91 25.68
C ALA A 70 -13.10 -1.12 25.28
N ARG A 71 -13.89 -1.65 26.21
CA ARG A 71 -15.35 -1.77 26.13
C ARG A 71 -15.95 -1.18 27.39
N GLY A 72 -16.51 0.03 27.30
CA GLY A 72 -16.90 0.79 28.47
C GLY A 72 -15.71 1.04 29.38
N GLU A 73 -15.82 0.58 30.63
CA GLU A 73 -14.75 0.68 31.64
C GLU A 73 -13.75 -0.51 31.56
N ASP A 74 -14.08 -1.57 30.83
CA ASP A 74 -13.22 -2.75 30.70
C ASP A 74 -12.11 -2.51 29.68
N VAL A 75 -10.88 -2.34 30.14
CA VAL A 75 -9.68 -2.22 29.29
C VAL A 75 -9.20 -3.62 28.89
N LEU A 76 -9.32 -3.94 27.60
CA LEU A 76 -8.94 -5.25 27.04
C LEU A 76 -7.49 -5.30 26.58
N LEU A 77 -6.96 -4.16 26.14
CA LEU A 77 -5.57 -3.98 25.71
C LEU A 77 -5.11 -2.56 26.03
N ASN A 78 -3.95 -2.42 26.63
CA ASN A 78 -3.27 -1.15 26.84
C ASN A 78 -1.75 -1.34 26.78
N LYS A 79 -1.16 -1.11 25.62
CA LYS A 79 0.29 -1.17 25.42
C LYS A 79 1.00 0.09 25.92
N GLN A 80 0.30 1.24 26.01
CA GLN A 80 0.87 2.49 26.53
C GLN A 80 1.35 2.37 27.99
N ALA A 81 0.70 1.49 28.76
CA ALA A 81 1.10 1.23 30.15
C ALA A 81 2.38 0.39 30.26
N SER A 82 2.86 -0.20 29.19
CA SER A 82 4.02 -1.09 29.15
C SER A 82 5.20 -0.57 28.34
N THR A 83 5.10 0.59 27.72
CA THR A 83 6.20 1.19 26.99
C THR A 83 7.11 2.07 27.86
N SER A 84 8.11 1.44 28.49
CA SER A 84 9.44 1.98 28.29
C SER A 84 9.71 1.95 26.79
N HIS A 85 9.99 3.08 26.13
CA HIS A 85 10.53 3.14 24.78
C HIS A 85 11.74 2.19 24.71
N GLU A 86 11.53 0.97 24.28
CA GLU A 86 12.60 0.22 23.66
C GLU A 86 12.83 0.92 22.30
N THR A 87 13.61 1.98 22.34
CA THR A 87 14.39 2.37 21.17
C THR A 87 15.14 1.11 20.79
N SER A 88 14.72 0.47 19.70
CA SER A 88 15.49 -0.60 19.11
C SER A 88 16.87 -0.03 18.84
N GLU A 89 17.87 -0.44 19.62
CA GLU A 89 19.27 -0.02 19.49
C GLU A 89 19.90 -0.45 18.16
N ASP A 90 19.10 -1.03 17.26
CA ASP A 90 19.48 -1.51 15.94
C ASP A 90 18.90 -0.65 14.80
N GLU A 91 18.95 0.68 14.90
CA GLU A 91 18.84 1.49 13.69
C GLU A 91 20.10 1.25 12.85
N ILE A 92 19.94 0.34 11.87
CA ILE A 92 21.00 0.11 10.87
C ILE A 92 21.21 1.41 10.11
N GLU A 93 22.32 2.08 10.32
CA GLU A 93 22.71 3.22 9.53
C GLU A 93 22.94 2.77 8.08
N LEU A 94 21.94 3.00 7.21
CA LEU A 94 22.02 2.68 5.80
C LEU A 94 22.83 3.76 5.08
N THR A 95 23.99 3.35 4.53
CA THR A 95 24.78 4.17 3.62
C THR A 95 24.70 3.61 2.20
N LEU A 96 24.90 4.45 1.17
CA LEU A 96 24.94 3.99 -0.22
C LEU A 96 25.98 2.86 -0.41
N ARG A 97 27.11 2.93 0.30
CA ARG A 97 28.14 1.91 0.25
C ARG A 97 27.65 0.57 0.77
N LYS A 98 26.96 0.53 1.91
CA LYS A 98 26.38 -0.70 2.46
C LYS A 98 25.34 -1.32 1.52
N VAL A 99 24.50 -0.49 0.89
CA VAL A 99 23.51 -0.96 -0.08
C VAL A 99 24.18 -1.57 -1.30
N TYR A 100 25.21 -0.92 -1.82
CA TYR A 100 25.98 -1.42 -2.95
C TYR A 100 26.69 -2.74 -2.62
N ASP A 101 27.40 -2.80 -1.49
CA ASP A 101 28.13 -4.00 -1.06
C ASP A 101 27.15 -5.17 -0.85
N PHE A 102 25.99 -4.93 -0.22
CA PHE A 102 24.94 -5.94 -0.08
C PHE A 102 24.50 -6.49 -1.45
N ALA A 103 24.23 -5.62 -2.41
CA ALA A 103 23.78 -6.03 -3.74
C ALA A 103 24.85 -6.81 -4.51
N MET A 104 26.13 -6.53 -4.30
CA MET A 104 27.24 -7.14 -5.05
C MET A 104 27.83 -8.39 -4.38
N GLU A 105 27.78 -8.47 -3.06
CA GLU A 105 28.45 -9.52 -2.29
C GLU A 105 27.49 -10.59 -1.76
N THR A 106 26.20 -10.27 -1.63
CA THR A 106 25.21 -11.24 -1.14
C THR A 106 25.02 -12.39 -2.15
N PRO A 107 25.02 -13.64 -1.70
CA PRO A 107 24.77 -14.78 -2.55
C PRO A 107 23.45 -14.66 -3.30
N ILE A 108 23.44 -14.95 -4.60
CA ILE A 108 22.26 -14.76 -5.46
C ILE A 108 21.03 -15.55 -4.97
N GLU A 109 21.26 -16.65 -4.25
CA GLU A 109 20.19 -17.45 -3.66
C GLU A 109 19.39 -16.67 -2.60
N GLU A 110 20.05 -15.80 -1.84
CA GLU A 110 19.42 -14.94 -0.84
C GLU A 110 18.70 -13.75 -1.46
N LEU A 111 19.08 -13.37 -2.67
CA LEU A 111 18.47 -12.26 -3.42
C LEU A 111 17.26 -12.69 -4.27
N LYS A 112 16.94 -13.98 -4.35
CA LYS A 112 15.84 -14.49 -5.19
C LYS A 112 14.47 -13.91 -4.86
N PHE A 113 14.25 -13.47 -3.63
CA PHE A 113 13.00 -12.82 -3.24
C PHE A 113 12.68 -11.58 -4.08
N ILE A 114 13.71 -10.91 -4.64
CA ILE A 114 13.50 -9.72 -5.48
C ILE A 114 12.71 -10.05 -6.75
N LEU A 115 12.71 -11.30 -7.21
CA LEU A 115 11.93 -11.74 -8.36
C LEU A 115 10.43 -11.66 -8.12
N GLU A 116 9.98 -11.65 -6.85
CA GLU A 116 8.57 -11.42 -6.53
C GLU A 116 8.11 -10.01 -6.91
N THR A 117 9.03 -9.04 -6.97
CA THR A 117 8.72 -7.68 -7.44
C THR A 117 8.24 -7.71 -8.89
N ARG A 118 8.90 -8.54 -9.74
CA ARG A 118 8.48 -8.77 -11.12
C ARG A 118 7.06 -9.32 -11.15
N ASN A 119 6.79 -10.39 -10.41
CA ASN A 119 5.52 -11.07 -10.43
C ASN A 119 4.37 -10.18 -9.94
N LEU A 120 4.55 -9.49 -8.81
CA LEU A 120 3.52 -8.67 -8.20
C LEU A 120 3.29 -7.38 -8.97
N ASN A 121 4.35 -6.61 -9.19
CA ASN A 121 4.22 -5.28 -9.80
C ASN A 121 3.82 -5.35 -11.28
N LYS A 122 4.26 -6.37 -12.00
CA LYS A 122 3.84 -6.58 -13.38
C LYS A 122 2.36 -6.96 -13.49
N LYS A 123 1.86 -7.84 -12.62
CA LYS A 123 0.42 -8.16 -12.55
C LYS A 123 -0.44 -6.93 -12.29
N ALA A 124 0.06 -5.96 -11.50
CA ALA A 124 -0.64 -4.70 -11.29
C ALA A 124 -0.81 -3.92 -12.61
N ALA A 125 0.23 -3.83 -13.43
CA ALA A 125 0.15 -3.23 -14.76
C ALA A 125 -0.82 -3.98 -15.68
N GLU A 126 -0.69 -5.31 -15.75
CA GLU A 126 -1.56 -6.16 -16.56
C GLU A 126 -3.03 -6.03 -16.17
N ARG A 127 -3.31 -5.92 -14.86
CA ARG A 127 -4.66 -5.65 -14.37
C ARG A 127 -5.19 -4.31 -14.85
N SER A 128 -4.34 -3.28 -14.86
CA SER A 128 -4.69 -1.95 -15.35
C SER A 128 -5.04 -1.94 -16.83
N PHE A 129 -4.30 -2.68 -17.65
CA PHE A 129 -4.58 -2.80 -19.09
C PHE A 129 -5.94 -3.43 -19.39
N GLN A 130 -6.41 -4.32 -18.53
CA GLN A 130 -7.69 -5.01 -18.67
C GLN A 130 -8.88 -4.22 -18.14
N GLY A 131 -8.65 -3.19 -17.32
CA GLY A 131 -9.69 -2.41 -16.65
C GLY A 131 -9.65 -0.91 -16.99
N ASN A 132 -10.41 -0.15 -16.22
CA ASN A 132 -10.42 1.31 -16.28
C ASN A 132 -9.98 1.84 -14.90
N TYR A 133 -8.68 2.06 -14.75
CA TYR A 133 -8.06 2.48 -13.50
C TYR A 133 -7.38 3.83 -13.65
N GLY A 134 -7.60 4.70 -12.67
CA GLY A 134 -6.93 5.99 -12.57
C GLY A 134 -7.04 6.82 -13.84
N HIS A 135 -5.94 7.44 -14.23
CA HIS A 135 -5.85 8.26 -15.45
C HIS A 135 -5.71 7.47 -16.76
N GLN A 136 -5.56 6.15 -16.66
CA GLN A 136 -5.33 5.24 -17.79
C GLN A 136 -4.12 5.63 -18.66
N LEU A 137 -3.12 6.29 -18.08
CA LEU A 137 -1.94 6.75 -18.83
C LEU A 137 -1.19 5.55 -19.40
N GLY A 138 -0.92 4.54 -18.58
CA GLY A 138 -0.22 3.33 -19.04
C GLY A 138 -0.99 2.61 -20.13
N LYS A 139 -2.30 2.45 -19.98
CA LYS A 139 -3.18 1.83 -20.98
C LYS A 139 -3.20 2.62 -22.29
N THR A 140 -3.21 3.95 -22.20
CA THR A 140 -3.13 4.83 -23.37
C THR A 140 -1.83 4.65 -24.11
N LEU A 141 -0.69 4.63 -23.40
CA LEU A 141 0.63 4.40 -24.00
C LEU A 141 0.77 3.00 -24.64
N ASN A 142 0.12 1.98 -24.07
CA ASN A 142 0.12 0.61 -24.59
C ASN A 142 -0.86 0.37 -25.74
N SER A 143 -1.62 1.38 -26.15
CA SER A 143 -2.62 1.20 -27.20
C SER A 143 -1.97 1.28 -28.59
N LYS A 144 -2.35 0.38 -29.51
CA LYS A 144 -1.90 0.38 -30.91
C LYS A 144 -2.22 1.70 -31.66
N LYS A 145 -3.16 2.49 -31.16
CA LYS A 145 -3.45 3.83 -31.70
C LYS A 145 -2.32 4.82 -31.51
N ASN A 146 -1.39 4.54 -30.61
CA ASN A 146 -0.25 5.39 -30.29
C ASN A 146 1.03 5.07 -31.07
N GLU A 147 1.00 4.07 -31.96
CA GLU A 147 2.15 3.75 -32.83
C GLU A 147 2.61 4.96 -33.68
N ASN A 148 1.71 5.91 -33.89
CA ASN A 148 1.99 7.16 -34.62
C ASN A 148 2.26 8.38 -33.73
N LEU A 149 2.29 8.23 -32.40
CA LEU A 149 2.65 9.30 -31.48
C LEU A 149 4.18 9.47 -31.41
N MET A 150 4.62 10.66 -31.01
CA MET A 150 6.03 11.03 -30.91
C MET A 150 6.92 10.05 -30.13
N LEU A 151 6.33 9.17 -29.30
CA LEU A 151 7.08 8.23 -28.46
C LEU A 151 7.38 6.89 -29.18
N GLY A 152 6.57 6.48 -30.16
CA GLY A 152 6.75 5.21 -30.90
C GLY A 152 6.61 3.95 -30.04
N ASP A 153 6.78 2.79 -30.71
CA ASP A 153 6.85 1.49 -30.05
C ASP A 153 8.32 1.14 -29.74
N ASN A 154 8.73 1.32 -28.50
CA ASN A 154 10.10 1.07 -28.05
C ASN A 154 10.14 0.80 -26.54
N THR A 155 11.28 0.29 -26.08
CA THR A 155 11.48 -0.07 -24.65
C THR A 155 11.17 1.07 -23.69
N PHE A 156 11.48 2.32 -24.05
CA PHE A 156 11.18 3.47 -23.19
C PHE A 156 9.66 3.66 -23.01
N THR A 157 8.90 3.57 -24.10
CA THR A 157 7.44 3.65 -24.06
C THR A 157 6.83 2.49 -23.28
N HIS A 158 7.37 1.27 -23.43
CA HIS A 158 6.95 0.10 -22.65
C HIS A 158 7.21 0.31 -21.15
N ILE A 159 8.38 0.79 -20.77
CA ILE A 159 8.72 1.12 -19.38
C ILE A 159 7.71 2.12 -18.80
N LEU A 160 7.46 3.22 -19.51
CA LEU A 160 6.48 4.23 -19.07
C LEU A 160 5.08 3.63 -18.95
N SER A 161 4.67 2.83 -19.93
CA SER A 161 3.35 2.22 -19.99
C SER A 161 3.12 1.29 -18.80
N TYR A 162 3.99 0.31 -18.58
CA TYR A 162 3.84 -0.65 -17.49
C TYR A 162 3.92 0.01 -16.11
N THR A 163 4.87 0.93 -15.93
CA THR A 163 5.05 1.63 -14.65
C THR A 163 3.84 2.50 -14.30
N SER A 164 3.35 3.28 -15.26
CA SER A 164 2.16 4.12 -15.07
C SER A 164 0.90 3.28 -14.86
N ALA A 165 0.74 2.18 -15.62
CA ALA A 165 -0.42 1.30 -15.48
C ALA A 165 -0.49 0.64 -14.10
N ALA A 166 0.64 0.17 -13.55
CA ALA A 166 0.66 -0.40 -12.21
C ALA A 166 0.31 0.64 -11.13
N CYS A 167 0.82 1.87 -11.28
CA CYS A 167 0.45 2.98 -10.41
C CYS A 167 -1.03 3.34 -10.54
N ASP A 168 -1.58 3.41 -11.76
CA ASP A 168 -2.99 3.67 -12.01
C ASP A 168 -3.89 2.64 -11.29
N ALA A 169 -3.59 1.34 -11.44
CA ALA A 169 -4.35 0.29 -10.77
C ALA A 169 -4.30 0.43 -9.25
N ARG A 170 -3.11 0.62 -8.68
CA ARG A 170 -2.92 0.76 -7.24
C ARG A 170 -3.66 1.98 -6.69
N MET A 171 -3.47 3.15 -7.31
CA MET A 171 -4.05 4.41 -6.83
C MET A 171 -5.57 4.45 -7.00
N ALA A 172 -6.12 3.71 -7.94
CA ALA A 172 -7.57 3.55 -8.10
C ALA A 172 -8.19 2.49 -7.18
N GLY A 173 -7.41 1.89 -6.27
CA GLY A 173 -7.89 0.93 -5.28
C GLY A 173 -8.12 -0.48 -5.83
N ALA A 174 -7.44 -0.89 -6.90
CA ALA A 174 -7.48 -2.26 -7.35
C ALA A 174 -7.01 -3.21 -6.23
N MET A 175 -7.78 -4.28 -5.97
CA MET A 175 -7.46 -5.29 -4.96
C MET A 175 -6.37 -6.23 -5.47
N ILE A 176 -5.14 -5.74 -5.50
CA ILE A 176 -3.94 -6.43 -5.97
C ILE A 176 -2.76 -6.15 -5.02
N PRO A 177 -1.95 -7.14 -4.71
CA PRO A 177 -0.72 -6.91 -3.97
C PRO A 177 0.33 -6.25 -4.89
N VAL A 178 1.13 -5.36 -4.30
CA VAL A 178 2.32 -4.80 -4.93
C VAL A 178 3.51 -4.91 -3.96
N MET A 179 4.69 -5.10 -4.49
CA MET A 179 5.91 -5.03 -3.70
C MET A 179 6.27 -3.56 -3.49
N SER A 180 6.28 -3.14 -2.23
CA SER A 180 6.67 -1.79 -1.84
C SER A 180 8.19 -1.66 -1.64
N ASN A 181 8.68 -0.44 -1.68
CA ASN A 181 10.00 -0.07 -1.22
C ASN A 181 9.87 1.05 -0.19
N SER A 182 10.56 0.94 0.94
CA SER A 182 10.52 1.92 2.03
C SER A 182 9.10 2.35 2.44
N GLY A 183 8.17 1.38 2.50
CA GLY A 183 6.78 1.62 2.84
C GLY A 183 5.91 2.25 1.75
N SER A 184 6.47 2.56 0.57
CA SER A 184 5.73 3.13 -0.57
C SER A 184 5.56 2.12 -1.71
N GLY A 185 4.29 1.77 -2.04
CA GLY A 185 3.99 0.89 -3.17
C GLY A 185 4.35 1.49 -4.52
N ASN A 186 4.08 2.78 -4.73
CA ASN A 186 4.46 3.45 -5.98
C ASN A 186 5.99 3.53 -6.14
N GLN A 187 6.71 3.75 -5.05
CA GLN A 187 8.18 3.72 -5.09
C GLN A 187 8.69 2.33 -5.46
N GLY A 188 8.12 1.26 -4.89
CA GLY A 188 8.46 -0.11 -5.26
C GLY A 188 8.16 -0.41 -6.73
N ILE A 189 7.00 0.00 -7.24
CA ILE A 189 6.64 -0.13 -8.66
C ILE A 189 7.66 0.60 -9.53
N THR A 190 7.97 1.85 -9.22
CA THR A 190 8.86 2.72 -10.02
C THR A 190 10.32 2.27 -9.96
N ALA A 191 10.76 1.67 -8.86
CA ALA A 191 12.10 1.13 -8.74
C ALA A 191 12.30 -0.20 -9.49
N THR A 192 11.25 -1.00 -9.69
CA THR A 192 11.36 -2.36 -10.19
C THR A 192 10.89 -2.53 -11.64
N LEU A 193 9.73 -2.01 -12.01
CA LEU A 193 9.16 -2.22 -13.35
C LEU A 193 10.03 -1.71 -14.50
N PRO A 194 10.73 -0.57 -14.41
CA PRO A 194 11.66 -0.17 -15.46
C PRO A 194 12.72 -1.22 -15.76
N VAL A 195 13.28 -1.85 -14.72
CA VAL A 195 14.30 -2.89 -14.86
C VAL A 195 13.69 -4.17 -15.45
N VAL A 196 12.51 -4.56 -14.96
CA VAL A 196 11.80 -5.75 -15.45
C VAL A 196 11.46 -5.62 -16.93
N VAL A 197 10.84 -4.53 -17.34
CA VAL A 197 10.44 -4.29 -18.73
C VAL A 197 11.65 -4.19 -19.63
N TYR A 198 12.69 -3.48 -19.20
CA TYR A 198 13.94 -3.40 -19.97
C TYR A 198 14.57 -4.78 -20.19
N ALA A 199 14.61 -5.62 -19.15
CA ALA A 199 15.16 -6.96 -19.27
C ALA A 199 14.34 -7.84 -20.22
N GLU A 200 13.01 -7.80 -20.14
CA GLU A 200 12.12 -8.57 -21.01
C GLU A 200 12.22 -8.13 -22.47
N ASP A 201 12.20 -6.83 -22.75
CA ASP A 201 12.33 -6.29 -24.10
C ASP A 201 13.68 -6.63 -24.76
N ASN A 202 14.72 -6.80 -23.94
CA ASN A 202 16.08 -7.12 -24.41
C ASN A 202 16.45 -8.61 -24.23
N HIS A 203 15.49 -9.48 -23.91
CA HIS A 203 15.71 -10.93 -23.75
C HIS A 203 16.79 -11.29 -22.71
N LYS A 204 16.82 -10.57 -21.58
CA LYS A 204 17.79 -10.76 -20.48
C LYS A 204 17.15 -11.38 -19.25
#